data_f9c6cd9f5f23ce1a40fbc34b3e5a2b24
#
_entry.id   f9c6cd9f5f23ce1a40fbc34b3e5a2b24
#
_cell.length_a   1.000
_cell.length_b   1.000
_cell.length_c   1.000
_cell.angle_alpha   90.00
_cell.angle_beta   90.00
_cell.angle_gamma   90.00
#
_symmetry.space_group_name_H-M   'P 1'
#
loop_
_entity.id
_entity.type
_entity.pdbx_description
1 polymer ?
#
loop_
_entity_poly.entity_id
_entity_poly.type
_entity_poly.pdbx_seq_one_letter_code
_entity_poly.pdbx_strand_id
1 'polypeptide(L)'
;TLADATFSRHGVALEWMIDLCNRLDADPWFCMPHMADDNFVQDFAAMVKRDLEPDRKIYIEYSNELWNGMFAQSRWAGEQGQRLGFAEKPWEAGWRFTAYRSVQIFKIWERVFGGTERLVRVLPSQAANPYVSERIVEWQDAYKHADALAIAPYISFNISPQGKPSADEVAGWTVEQVLDHIENKSLPESIDWITRSKAVADKYNLRLMTYEGGQHMVGVGGGENNQKLTALLHAANAHPRLEAVYDRYFGAWQEAGGDMFCYFSSTSQWSKWGSWGLLQFCDDDPQESPKYRATFRWAKKLGQQVGD
;
A
#
# COMPACT_ATOMS: atom_id res chain seq x y z
N THR A 1 10.65 10.50 -18.94
CA THR A 1 11.78 10.02 -19.79
C THR A 1 13.00 9.75 -18.93
N LEU A 2 13.98 9.00 -19.45
CA LEU A 2 15.27 8.74 -18.79
C LEU A 2 16.04 10.02 -18.41
N ALA A 3 15.71 11.15 -19.03
CA ALA A 3 16.31 12.44 -18.72
C ALA A 3 15.69 13.09 -17.45
N ASP A 4 14.55 12.63 -16.99
CA ASP A 4 13.88 13.17 -15.82
C ASP A 4 14.48 12.55 -14.55
N ALA A 5 15.36 13.30 -13.88
CA ALA A 5 16.05 12.84 -12.66
C ALA A 5 15.18 12.89 -11.40
N THR A 6 13.96 13.46 -11.48
CA THR A 6 13.04 13.54 -10.34
C THR A 6 11.69 12.92 -10.70
N PHE A 7 11.13 12.15 -9.78
CA PHE A 7 9.84 11.49 -9.94
C PHE A 7 8.64 12.33 -9.45
N SER A 8 8.88 13.49 -8.83
CA SER A 8 7.84 14.24 -8.14
C SER A 8 6.78 14.87 -9.06
N ARG A 9 7.08 15.12 -10.33
CA ARG A 9 6.15 15.75 -11.29
C ARG A 9 5.71 14.82 -12.43
N HIS A 10 6.57 13.92 -12.85
CA HIS A 10 6.40 13.13 -14.07
C HIS A 10 6.41 11.62 -13.83
N GLY A 11 6.55 11.19 -12.58
CA GLY A 11 6.77 9.79 -12.24
C GLY A 11 8.16 9.30 -12.62
N VAL A 12 8.42 8.01 -12.40
CA VAL A 12 9.68 7.35 -12.73
C VAL A 12 9.57 6.74 -14.13
N ALA A 13 10.61 6.87 -14.95
CA ALA A 13 10.67 6.20 -16.24
C ALA A 13 10.66 4.68 -16.06
N LEU A 14 9.93 3.95 -16.90
CA LEU A 14 9.78 2.51 -16.79
C LEU A 14 11.12 1.78 -16.89
N GLU A 15 12.01 2.27 -17.72
CA GLU A 15 13.36 1.73 -17.90
C GLU A 15 14.14 1.72 -16.57
N TRP A 16 14.01 2.77 -15.75
CA TRP A 16 14.64 2.83 -14.43
C TRP A 16 14.02 1.84 -13.44
N MET A 17 12.70 1.65 -13.51
CA MET A 17 12.03 0.66 -12.65
C MET A 17 12.49 -0.76 -12.98
N ILE A 18 12.58 -1.08 -14.28
CA ILE A 18 13.05 -2.38 -14.76
C ILE A 18 14.53 -2.61 -14.40
N ASP A 19 15.40 -1.62 -14.66
CA ASP A 19 16.83 -1.71 -14.31
C ASP A 19 17.03 -1.91 -12.81
N LEU A 20 16.25 -1.23 -11.97
CA LEU A 20 16.29 -1.43 -10.51
C LEU A 20 15.92 -2.85 -10.12
N CYS A 21 14.82 -3.40 -10.67
CA CYS A 21 14.39 -4.75 -10.37
C CYS A 21 15.43 -5.80 -10.81
N ASN A 22 16.00 -5.63 -12.00
CA ASN A 22 17.05 -6.52 -12.51
C ASN A 22 18.31 -6.49 -11.63
N ARG A 23 18.74 -5.28 -11.19
CA ARG A 23 19.93 -5.12 -10.31
C ARG A 23 19.73 -5.67 -8.91
N LEU A 24 18.53 -5.55 -8.37
CA LEU A 24 18.20 -6.00 -7.02
C LEU A 24 17.71 -7.45 -6.96
N ASP A 25 17.58 -8.12 -8.09
CA ASP A 25 17.00 -9.47 -8.18
C ASP A 25 15.59 -9.51 -7.58
N ALA A 26 14.77 -8.46 -7.84
CA ALA A 26 13.48 -8.23 -7.20
C ALA A 26 12.32 -8.24 -8.18
N ASP A 27 11.19 -8.74 -7.72
CA ASP A 27 9.93 -8.75 -8.46
C ASP A 27 9.28 -7.36 -8.44
N PRO A 28 8.89 -6.78 -9.60
CA PRO A 28 8.23 -5.48 -9.65
C PRO A 28 6.74 -5.55 -9.30
N TRP A 29 6.26 -4.48 -8.63
CA TRP A 29 4.84 -4.19 -8.48
C TRP A 29 4.53 -2.89 -9.23
N PHE A 30 3.82 -3.01 -10.36
CA PHE A 30 3.47 -1.88 -11.21
C PHE A 30 2.03 -1.42 -10.99
N CYS A 31 1.88 -0.14 -10.62
CA CYS A 31 0.59 0.53 -10.55
C CYS A 31 0.29 1.22 -11.89
N MET A 32 -0.66 0.70 -12.67
CA MET A 32 -1.03 1.31 -13.95
C MET A 32 -1.72 2.66 -13.72
N PRO A 33 -1.31 3.74 -14.41
CA PRO A 33 -1.92 5.06 -14.24
C PRO A 33 -3.43 5.02 -14.50
N HIS A 34 -4.21 5.75 -13.69
CA HIS A 34 -5.67 5.70 -13.75
C HIS A 34 -6.27 6.13 -15.10
N MET A 35 -5.57 6.98 -15.85
CA MET A 35 -5.98 7.45 -17.17
C MET A 35 -5.28 6.72 -18.33
N ALA A 36 -4.47 5.69 -18.04
CA ALA A 36 -3.80 4.92 -19.09
C ALA A 36 -4.84 4.25 -20.02
N ASP A 37 -4.68 4.45 -21.31
CA ASP A 37 -5.44 3.74 -22.34
C ASP A 37 -4.86 2.34 -22.61
N ASP A 38 -5.52 1.59 -23.46
CA ASP A 38 -5.11 0.22 -23.77
C ASP A 38 -3.76 0.15 -24.48
N ASN A 39 -3.44 1.14 -25.35
CA ASN A 39 -2.17 1.21 -26.05
C ASN A 39 -1.02 1.45 -25.07
N PHE A 40 -1.18 2.40 -24.13
CA PHE A 40 -0.18 2.64 -23.09
C PHE A 40 0.06 1.38 -22.27
N VAL A 41 -0.99 0.69 -21.83
CA VAL A 41 -0.87 -0.55 -21.03
C VAL A 41 -0.16 -1.64 -21.83
N GLN A 42 -0.48 -1.78 -23.12
CA GLN A 42 0.15 -2.76 -24.02
C GLN A 42 1.63 -2.48 -24.22
N ASP A 43 2.00 -1.23 -24.50
CA ASP A 43 3.40 -0.83 -24.72
C ASP A 43 4.22 -0.96 -23.44
N PHE A 44 3.64 -0.59 -22.29
CA PHE A 44 4.24 -0.80 -20.98
C PHE A 44 4.53 -2.30 -20.74
N ALA A 45 3.53 -3.17 -20.92
CA ALA A 45 3.69 -4.60 -20.75
C ALA A 45 4.71 -5.21 -21.73
N ALA A 46 4.74 -4.71 -22.99
CA ALA A 46 5.70 -5.17 -23.99
C ALA A 46 7.14 -4.81 -23.63
N MET A 47 7.39 -3.61 -23.10
CA MET A 47 8.70 -3.20 -22.61
C MET A 47 9.13 -4.06 -21.42
N VAL A 48 8.25 -4.27 -20.43
CA VAL A 48 8.54 -5.14 -19.27
C VAL A 48 8.86 -6.56 -19.73
N LYS A 49 8.08 -7.13 -20.66
CA LYS A 49 8.36 -8.48 -21.19
C LYS A 49 9.73 -8.58 -21.87
N ARG A 50 10.16 -7.53 -22.57
CA ARG A 50 11.42 -7.49 -23.32
C ARG A 50 12.63 -7.32 -22.41
N ASP A 51 12.52 -6.44 -21.41
CA ASP A 51 13.68 -5.87 -20.69
C ASP A 51 13.82 -6.39 -19.25
N LEU A 52 12.75 -6.94 -18.64
CA LEU A 52 12.81 -7.53 -17.31
C LEU A 52 13.26 -8.99 -17.36
N GLU A 53 14.20 -9.35 -16.48
CA GLU A 53 14.70 -10.74 -16.36
C GLU A 53 13.55 -11.77 -16.34
N PRO A 54 13.72 -12.91 -17.06
CA PRO A 54 12.58 -13.80 -17.37
C PRO A 54 12.02 -14.57 -16.18
N ASP A 55 12.77 -14.71 -15.10
CA ASP A 55 12.40 -15.42 -13.87
C ASP A 55 11.63 -14.56 -12.86
N ARG A 56 11.54 -13.25 -13.09
CA ARG A 56 10.79 -12.31 -12.22
C ARG A 56 9.28 -12.51 -12.36
N LYS A 57 8.57 -12.52 -11.22
CA LYS A 57 7.11 -12.33 -11.18
C LYS A 57 6.79 -10.85 -11.32
N ILE A 58 5.60 -10.54 -11.79
CA ILE A 58 5.17 -9.17 -12.06
C ILE A 58 3.82 -8.97 -11.40
N TYR A 59 3.76 -8.07 -10.42
CA TYR A 59 2.52 -7.69 -9.77
C TYR A 59 1.92 -6.50 -10.52
N ILE A 60 0.64 -6.60 -10.87
CA ILE A 60 -0.06 -5.62 -11.70
C ILE A 60 -1.28 -5.14 -10.95
N GLU A 61 -1.32 -3.85 -10.68
CA GLU A 61 -2.43 -3.18 -10.01
C GLU A 61 -2.97 -2.05 -10.89
N TYR A 62 -4.27 -1.82 -10.88
CA TYR A 62 -4.86 -0.63 -11.48
C TYR A 62 -4.86 0.52 -10.50
N SER A 63 -3.93 1.43 -10.73
CA SER A 63 -3.64 2.67 -10.03
C SER A 63 -3.25 2.47 -8.56
N ASN A 64 -3.50 3.45 -7.72
CA ASN A 64 -3.25 3.43 -6.29
C ASN A 64 -4.43 4.06 -5.55
N GLU A 65 -4.94 3.38 -4.52
CA GLU A 65 -5.99 3.86 -3.63
C GLU A 65 -7.22 4.49 -4.34
N LEU A 66 -7.74 3.84 -5.38
CA LEU A 66 -8.92 4.31 -6.11
C LEU A 66 -10.20 4.42 -5.24
N TRP A 67 -10.21 3.78 -4.07
CA TRP A 67 -11.25 3.89 -3.07
C TRP A 67 -11.15 5.18 -2.24
N ASN A 68 -10.00 5.85 -2.23
CA ASN A 68 -9.73 7.03 -1.39
C ASN A 68 -10.19 8.32 -2.05
N GLY A 69 -11.32 8.86 -1.61
CA GLY A 69 -11.94 10.07 -2.17
C GLY A 69 -11.07 11.35 -2.09
N MET A 70 -9.97 11.34 -1.35
CA MET A 70 -9.00 12.45 -1.35
C MET A 70 -8.26 12.59 -2.68
N PHE A 71 -8.06 11.50 -3.41
CA PHE A 71 -7.26 11.47 -4.62
C PHE A 71 -8.07 11.71 -5.90
N ALA A 72 -7.39 12.32 -6.88
CA ALA A 72 -7.98 12.60 -8.20
C ALA A 72 -8.41 11.32 -8.93
N GLN A 73 -7.63 10.24 -8.80
CA GLN A 73 -7.93 8.96 -9.42
C GLN A 73 -9.22 8.32 -8.90
N SER A 74 -9.59 8.54 -7.63
CA SER A 74 -10.86 8.08 -7.08
C SER A 74 -12.05 8.80 -7.71
N ARG A 75 -11.95 10.13 -7.86
CA ARG A 75 -12.98 10.92 -8.55
C ARG A 75 -13.11 10.52 -10.01
N TRP A 76 -11.99 10.35 -10.71
CA TRP A 76 -11.96 9.84 -12.08
C TRP A 76 -12.67 8.49 -12.20
N ALA A 77 -12.35 7.52 -11.36
CA ALA A 77 -12.99 6.20 -11.37
C ALA A 77 -14.51 6.30 -11.15
N GLY A 78 -14.94 7.16 -10.21
CA GLY A 78 -16.35 7.45 -9.95
C GLY A 78 -17.08 7.99 -11.18
N GLU A 79 -16.49 8.99 -11.85
CA GLU A 79 -17.04 9.59 -13.08
C GLU A 79 -17.12 8.57 -14.23
N GLN A 80 -16.07 7.76 -14.43
CA GLN A 80 -16.09 6.73 -15.47
C GLN A 80 -17.15 5.65 -15.18
N GLY A 81 -17.24 5.19 -13.94
CA GLY A 81 -18.25 4.21 -13.53
C GLY A 81 -19.67 4.74 -13.70
N GLN A 82 -19.94 6.02 -13.38
CA GLN A 82 -21.24 6.65 -13.61
C GLN A 82 -21.56 6.78 -15.12
N ARG A 83 -20.59 7.17 -15.95
CA ARG A 83 -20.75 7.23 -17.42
C ARG A 83 -21.11 5.88 -18.02
N LEU A 84 -20.61 4.79 -17.45
CA LEU A 84 -20.91 3.42 -17.86
C LEU A 84 -22.22 2.88 -17.24
N GLY A 85 -22.89 3.66 -16.38
CA GLY A 85 -24.11 3.25 -15.72
C GLY A 85 -23.92 2.19 -14.62
N PHE A 86 -22.71 2.08 -14.03
CA PHE A 86 -22.42 1.05 -13.05
C PHE A 86 -23.11 1.27 -11.71
N ALA A 87 -23.26 2.51 -11.27
CA ALA A 87 -24.03 2.91 -10.11
C ALA A 87 -24.39 4.41 -10.17
N GLU A 88 -25.41 4.81 -9.40
CA GLU A 88 -25.76 6.23 -9.25
C GLU A 88 -24.78 6.99 -8.37
N LYS A 89 -24.35 6.35 -7.26
CA LYS A 89 -23.44 6.96 -6.30
C LYS A 89 -22.00 6.90 -6.81
N PRO A 90 -21.27 8.04 -6.86
CA PRO A 90 -19.93 8.09 -7.44
C PRO A 90 -18.94 7.13 -6.80
N TRP A 91 -18.99 6.95 -5.48
CA TRP A 91 -18.08 6.06 -4.77
C TRP A 91 -18.31 4.58 -5.14
N GLU A 92 -19.57 4.15 -5.25
CA GLU A 92 -19.92 2.78 -5.66
C GLU A 92 -19.58 2.54 -7.14
N ALA A 93 -19.88 3.51 -7.99
CA ALA A 93 -19.51 3.48 -9.41
C ALA A 93 -17.99 3.37 -9.58
N GLY A 94 -17.21 4.07 -8.75
CA GLY A 94 -15.75 4.01 -8.74
C GLY A 94 -15.21 2.64 -8.35
N TRP A 95 -15.77 1.99 -7.34
CA TRP A 95 -15.34 0.63 -6.95
C TRP A 95 -15.61 -0.40 -8.06
N ARG A 96 -16.78 -0.30 -8.71
CA ARG A 96 -17.14 -1.15 -9.85
C ARG A 96 -16.27 -0.88 -11.07
N PHE A 97 -15.93 0.38 -11.30
CA PHE A 97 -15.01 0.76 -12.37
C PHE A 97 -13.58 0.26 -12.09
N THR A 98 -13.13 0.30 -10.84
CA THR A 98 -11.84 -0.27 -10.43
C THR A 98 -11.75 -1.74 -10.83
N ALA A 99 -12.74 -2.55 -10.46
CA ALA A 99 -12.81 -3.95 -10.85
C ALA A 99 -12.82 -4.15 -12.37
N TYR A 100 -13.71 -3.43 -13.06
CA TYR A 100 -13.86 -3.50 -14.51
C TYR A 100 -12.57 -3.17 -15.25
N ARG A 101 -11.91 -2.04 -14.89
CA ARG A 101 -10.67 -1.62 -15.54
C ARG A 101 -9.50 -2.50 -15.19
N SER A 102 -9.40 -2.97 -13.96
CA SER A 102 -8.40 -3.97 -13.57
C SER A 102 -8.44 -5.20 -14.45
N VAL A 103 -9.61 -5.79 -14.66
CA VAL A 103 -9.77 -6.98 -15.51
C VAL A 103 -9.38 -6.71 -16.98
N GLN A 104 -9.69 -5.52 -17.52
CA GLN A 104 -9.25 -5.14 -18.88
C GLN A 104 -7.72 -5.08 -18.96
N ILE A 105 -7.08 -4.44 -17.97
CA ILE A 105 -5.62 -4.34 -17.87
C ILE A 105 -4.99 -5.75 -17.78
N PHE A 106 -5.50 -6.61 -16.90
CA PHE A 106 -4.99 -7.99 -16.75
C PHE A 106 -5.03 -8.74 -18.09
N LYS A 107 -6.15 -8.65 -18.84
CA LYS A 107 -6.28 -9.27 -20.17
C LYS A 107 -5.30 -8.72 -21.21
N ILE A 108 -4.91 -7.44 -21.13
CA ILE A 108 -3.87 -6.89 -22.00
C ILE A 108 -2.52 -7.51 -21.65
N TRP A 109 -2.16 -7.54 -20.37
CA TRP A 109 -0.92 -8.16 -19.91
C TRP A 109 -0.84 -9.65 -20.26
N GLU A 110 -1.93 -10.40 -20.05
CA GLU A 110 -2.02 -11.82 -20.42
C GLU A 110 -1.76 -12.04 -21.93
N ARG A 111 -2.36 -11.21 -22.79
CA ARG A 111 -2.10 -11.28 -24.24
C ARG A 111 -0.66 -10.99 -24.59
N VAL A 112 -0.07 -9.95 -23.99
CA VAL A 112 1.34 -9.58 -24.24
C VAL A 112 2.28 -10.69 -23.79
N PHE A 113 2.06 -11.26 -22.60
CA PHE A 113 2.92 -12.30 -22.06
C PHE A 113 2.66 -13.69 -22.66
N GLY A 114 1.48 -13.91 -23.23
CA GLY A 114 1.06 -15.20 -23.79
C GLY A 114 0.56 -16.19 -22.72
N GLY A 115 0.26 -15.72 -21.52
CA GLY A 115 -0.20 -16.51 -20.38
C GLY A 115 -0.12 -15.72 -19.07
N THR A 116 -0.31 -16.40 -17.94
CA THR A 116 -0.33 -15.80 -16.60
C THR A 116 0.84 -16.23 -15.72
N GLU A 117 1.74 -17.08 -16.20
CA GLU A 117 2.76 -17.74 -15.38
C GLU A 117 3.69 -16.75 -14.65
N ARG A 118 3.96 -15.60 -15.26
CA ARG A 118 4.79 -14.53 -14.68
C ARG A 118 3.98 -13.45 -13.98
N LEU A 119 2.64 -13.46 -14.13
CA LEU A 119 1.78 -12.36 -13.70
C LEU A 119 1.12 -12.66 -12.36
N VAL A 120 1.03 -11.65 -11.52
CA VAL A 120 0.20 -11.62 -10.31
C VAL A 120 -0.77 -10.46 -10.48
N ARG A 121 -2.04 -10.78 -10.71
CA ARG A 121 -3.11 -9.83 -11.00
C ARG A 121 -3.77 -9.41 -9.69
N VAL A 122 -3.61 -8.13 -9.32
CA VAL A 122 -3.95 -7.61 -8.00
C VAL A 122 -5.18 -6.71 -8.08
N LEU A 123 -6.22 -7.03 -7.31
CA LEU A 123 -7.36 -6.15 -7.06
C LEU A 123 -7.10 -5.33 -5.79
N PRO A 124 -6.95 -3.98 -5.89
CA PRO A 124 -6.71 -3.14 -4.74
C PRO A 124 -8.00 -2.79 -4.00
N SER A 125 -7.93 -2.71 -2.66
CA SER A 125 -9.07 -2.35 -1.82
C SER A 125 -8.67 -1.60 -0.54
N GLN A 126 -9.70 -1.18 0.22
CA GLN A 126 -9.56 -0.51 1.50
C GLN A 126 -9.52 -1.52 2.66
N ALA A 127 -8.49 -1.46 3.50
CA ALA A 127 -8.36 -2.35 4.65
C ALA A 127 -9.49 -2.19 5.68
N ALA A 128 -9.83 -0.95 6.04
CA ALA A 128 -10.77 -0.64 7.11
C ALA A 128 -12.23 -1.04 6.80
N ASN A 129 -12.58 -1.24 5.53
CA ASN A 129 -13.95 -1.53 5.11
C ASN A 129 -14.03 -2.74 4.16
N PRO A 130 -14.24 -3.96 4.66
CA PRO A 130 -14.31 -5.17 3.85
C PRO A 130 -15.46 -5.16 2.84
N TYR A 131 -16.50 -4.34 3.03
CA TYR A 131 -17.55 -4.15 2.04
C TYR A 131 -17.04 -3.61 0.72
N VAL A 132 -16.02 -2.70 0.76
CA VAL A 132 -15.36 -2.22 -0.47
C VAL A 132 -14.69 -3.38 -1.20
N SER A 133 -13.97 -4.23 -0.47
CA SER A 133 -13.34 -5.41 -1.03
C SER A 133 -14.34 -6.33 -1.72
N GLU A 134 -15.45 -6.66 -1.05
CA GLU A 134 -16.51 -7.49 -1.63
C GLU A 134 -17.09 -6.88 -2.91
N ARG A 135 -17.38 -5.56 -2.91
CA ARG A 135 -17.92 -4.88 -4.10
C ARG A 135 -16.96 -4.90 -5.30
N ILE A 136 -15.64 -4.81 -5.04
CA ILE A 136 -14.63 -4.86 -6.08
C ILE A 136 -14.49 -6.30 -6.61
N VAL A 137 -14.31 -7.29 -5.74
CA VAL A 137 -14.03 -8.66 -6.17
C VAL A 137 -15.24 -9.32 -6.85
N GLU A 138 -16.47 -9.00 -6.42
CA GLU A 138 -17.70 -9.55 -6.97
C GLU A 138 -18.12 -8.94 -8.31
N TRP A 139 -17.70 -7.70 -8.60
CA TRP A 139 -18.18 -7.00 -9.80
C TRP A 139 -17.79 -7.74 -11.08
N GLN A 140 -18.81 -8.19 -11.82
CA GLN A 140 -18.63 -8.96 -13.06
C GLN A 140 -17.65 -10.14 -12.92
N ASP A 141 -17.66 -10.78 -11.76
CA ASP A 141 -16.76 -11.89 -11.42
C ASP A 141 -15.26 -11.53 -11.51
N ALA A 142 -14.86 -10.31 -11.15
CA ALA A 142 -13.48 -9.85 -11.23
C ALA A 142 -12.49 -10.80 -10.54
N TYR A 143 -12.92 -11.44 -9.44
CA TYR A 143 -12.10 -12.44 -8.72
C TYR A 143 -11.64 -13.62 -9.58
N LYS A 144 -12.38 -13.99 -10.64
CA LYS A 144 -11.97 -15.07 -11.56
C LYS A 144 -10.80 -14.69 -12.45
N HIS A 145 -10.49 -13.41 -12.53
CA HIS A 145 -9.41 -12.83 -13.35
C HIS A 145 -8.26 -12.30 -12.50
N ALA A 146 -8.27 -12.51 -11.19
CA ALA A 146 -7.29 -12.00 -10.26
C ALA A 146 -6.61 -13.13 -9.48
N ASP A 147 -5.42 -12.86 -8.94
CA ASP A 147 -4.65 -13.78 -8.13
C ASP A 147 -4.60 -13.33 -6.66
N ALA A 148 -4.80 -12.03 -6.43
CA ALA A 148 -4.71 -11.43 -5.10
C ALA A 148 -5.70 -10.29 -4.89
N LEU A 149 -6.10 -10.12 -3.64
CA LEU A 149 -6.71 -8.92 -3.06
C LEU A 149 -5.62 -8.20 -2.28
N ALA A 150 -5.43 -6.90 -2.48
CA ALA A 150 -4.43 -6.13 -1.74
C ALA A 150 -5.06 -4.96 -0.97
N ILE A 151 -4.51 -4.72 0.22
CA ILE A 151 -4.97 -3.71 1.18
C ILE A 151 -3.79 -2.90 1.74
N ALA A 152 -4.07 -1.81 2.45
CA ALA A 152 -3.10 -1.04 3.23
C ALA A 152 -3.51 -0.99 4.71
N PRO A 153 -3.20 -2.03 5.51
CA PRO A 153 -3.66 -2.14 6.90
C PRO A 153 -2.76 -1.37 7.87
N TYR A 154 -2.55 -0.07 7.64
CA TYR A 154 -1.72 0.76 8.51
C TYR A 154 -2.12 0.70 9.98
N ILE A 155 -1.14 0.69 10.87
CA ILE A 155 -1.34 0.96 12.30
C ILE A 155 -1.66 2.46 12.42
N SER A 156 -2.94 2.81 12.37
CA SER A 156 -3.39 4.19 12.18
C SER A 156 -3.67 4.90 13.49
N PHE A 157 -3.09 6.10 13.64
CA PHE A 157 -3.47 7.07 14.65
C PHE A 157 -3.59 8.45 14.00
N ASN A 158 -4.77 8.70 13.41
CA ASN A 158 -5.09 9.93 12.71
C ASN A 158 -5.67 10.94 13.69
N ILE A 159 -4.97 12.06 13.91
CA ILE A 159 -5.28 13.00 14.97
C ILE A 159 -5.70 14.34 14.37
N SER A 160 -7.00 14.66 14.49
CA SER A 160 -7.56 15.93 14.01
C SER A 160 -7.84 16.90 15.16
N PRO A 161 -7.99 18.21 14.89
CA PRO A 161 -8.36 19.18 15.90
C PRO A 161 -9.71 18.88 16.58
N GLN A 162 -10.65 18.27 15.85
CA GLN A 162 -11.98 17.89 16.34
C GLN A 162 -12.10 16.41 16.72
N GLY A 163 -10.99 15.67 16.65
CA GLY A 163 -10.92 14.25 17.00
C GLY A 163 -11.13 13.98 18.50
N LYS A 164 -11.25 12.71 18.83
CA LYS A 164 -11.25 12.22 20.22
C LYS A 164 -10.28 11.05 20.34
N PRO A 165 -9.09 11.28 20.91
CA PRO A 165 -8.59 12.56 21.46
C PRO A 165 -8.30 13.62 20.36
N SER A 166 -8.38 14.90 20.74
CA SER A 166 -8.07 16.03 19.84
C SER A 166 -6.57 16.23 19.66
N ALA A 167 -6.19 16.97 18.60
CA ALA A 167 -4.77 17.27 18.33
C ALA A 167 -4.08 18.00 19.51
N ASP A 168 -4.77 18.94 20.15
CA ASP A 168 -4.23 19.68 21.31
C ASP A 168 -4.13 18.80 22.55
N GLU A 169 -5.09 17.90 22.75
CA GLU A 169 -5.05 16.92 23.85
C GLU A 169 -3.87 15.97 23.68
N VAL A 170 -3.70 15.35 22.51
CA VAL A 170 -2.58 14.45 22.24
C VAL A 170 -1.24 15.17 22.27
N ALA A 171 -1.16 16.42 21.84
CA ALA A 171 0.06 17.22 21.92
C ALA A 171 0.55 17.45 23.38
N GLY A 172 -0.32 17.21 24.35
CA GLY A 172 0.02 17.22 25.79
C GLY A 172 0.40 15.86 26.36
N TRP A 173 0.34 14.79 25.59
CA TRP A 173 0.72 13.44 26.03
C TRP A 173 2.23 13.26 26.14
N THR A 174 2.63 12.19 26.84
CA THR A 174 4.01 11.68 26.78
C THR A 174 4.16 10.70 25.60
N VAL A 175 5.40 10.37 25.26
CA VAL A 175 5.71 9.35 24.24
C VAL A 175 5.11 7.99 24.63
N GLU A 176 5.19 7.64 25.91
CA GLU A 176 4.64 6.39 26.45
C GLU A 176 3.12 6.33 26.25
N GLN A 177 2.40 7.42 26.49
CA GLN A 177 0.95 7.47 26.28
C GLN A 177 0.57 7.30 24.80
N VAL A 178 1.36 7.84 23.88
CA VAL A 178 1.19 7.60 22.44
C VAL A 178 1.40 6.12 22.12
N LEU A 179 2.47 5.53 22.63
CA LEU A 179 2.78 4.11 22.39
C LEU A 179 1.75 3.19 23.04
N ASP A 180 1.26 3.51 24.23
CA ASP A 180 0.16 2.78 24.88
C ASP A 180 -1.11 2.81 24.03
N HIS A 181 -1.43 3.94 23.39
CA HIS A 181 -2.54 4.05 22.47
C HIS A 181 -2.33 3.18 21.22
N ILE A 182 -1.12 3.23 20.64
CA ILE A 182 -0.76 2.40 19.48
C ILE A 182 -0.89 0.92 19.81
N GLU A 183 -0.34 0.47 20.92
CA GLU A 183 -0.34 -0.95 21.32
C GLU A 183 -1.73 -1.47 21.67
N ASN A 184 -2.57 -0.65 22.31
CA ASN A 184 -3.84 -1.10 22.87
C ASN A 184 -5.08 -0.72 22.02
N LYS A 185 -4.92 0.15 21.02
CA LYS A 185 -6.01 0.56 20.12
C LYS A 185 -5.66 0.39 18.66
N SER A 186 -4.66 1.13 18.17
CA SER A 186 -4.37 1.19 16.72
C SER A 186 -3.91 -0.15 16.15
N LEU A 187 -3.03 -0.85 16.84
CA LEU A 187 -2.57 -2.17 16.40
C LEU A 187 -3.69 -3.23 16.43
N PRO A 188 -4.49 -3.39 17.49
CA PRO A 188 -5.63 -4.30 17.48
C PRO A 188 -6.64 -4.00 16.36
N GLU A 189 -6.90 -2.73 16.07
CA GLU A 189 -7.78 -2.33 14.99
C GLU A 189 -7.23 -2.73 13.61
N SER A 190 -5.93 -2.49 13.37
CA SER A 190 -5.25 -2.93 12.15
C SER A 190 -5.30 -4.46 11.99
N ILE A 191 -5.10 -5.21 13.06
CA ILE A 191 -5.21 -6.68 13.06
C ILE A 191 -6.64 -7.15 12.72
N ASP A 192 -7.67 -6.48 13.24
CA ASP A 192 -9.06 -6.75 12.87
C ASP A 192 -9.30 -6.52 11.38
N TRP A 193 -8.77 -5.43 10.81
CA TRP A 193 -8.87 -5.17 9.36
C TRP A 193 -8.18 -6.26 8.54
N ILE A 194 -7.00 -6.71 8.94
CA ILE A 194 -6.29 -7.82 8.31
C ILE A 194 -7.16 -9.08 8.31
N THR A 195 -7.69 -9.44 9.48
CA THR A 195 -8.51 -10.64 9.66
C THR A 195 -9.76 -10.61 8.78
N ARG A 196 -10.49 -9.49 8.77
CA ARG A 196 -11.70 -9.33 7.96
C ARG A 196 -11.40 -9.33 6.46
N SER A 197 -10.31 -8.68 6.06
CA SER A 197 -9.89 -8.68 4.64
C SER A 197 -9.44 -10.07 4.20
N LYS A 198 -8.78 -10.84 5.08
CA LYS A 198 -8.41 -12.24 4.79
C LYS A 198 -9.63 -13.12 4.59
N ALA A 199 -10.66 -12.94 5.40
CA ALA A 199 -11.91 -13.67 5.22
C ALA A 199 -12.58 -13.40 3.86
N VAL A 200 -12.50 -12.16 3.35
CA VAL A 200 -12.95 -11.83 1.98
C VAL A 200 -12.06 -12.52 0.95
N ALA A 201 -10.73 -12.43 1.07
CA ALA A 201 -9.81 -13.07 0.14
C ALA A 201 -10.05 -14.58 0.05
N ASP A 202 -10.20 -15.26 1.19
CA ASP A 202 -10.45 -16.71 1.26
C ASP A 202 -11.78 -17.11 0.61
N LYS A 203 -12.83 -16.32 0.83
CA LYS A 203 -14.15 -16.56 0.21
C LYS A 203 -14.07 -16.65 -1.31
N TYR A 204 -13.16 -15.91 -1.94
CA TYR A 204 -12.98 -15.84 -3.39
C TYR A 204 -11.71 -16.56 -3.89
N ASN A 205 -11.04 -17.33 -3.03
CA ASN A 205 -9.80 -18.04 -3.33
C ASN A 205 -8.69 -17.12 -3.88
N LEU A 206 -8.58 -15.92 -3.29
CA LEU A 206 -7.52 -14.94 -3.57
C LEU A 206 -6.48 -14.96 -2.47
N ARG A 207 -5.22 -14.66 -2.81
CA ARG A 207 -4.20 -14.35 -1.82
C ARG A 207 -4.48 -12.96 -1.22
N LEU A 208 -4.20 -12.78 0.08
CA LEU A 208 -4.22 -11.45 0.68
C LEU A 208 -2.82 -10.88 0.68
N MET A 209 -2.65 -9.66 0.13
CA MET A 209 -1.38 -8.94 0.06
C MET A 209 -1.53 -7.52 0.61
N THR A 210 -0.42 -6.86 0.91
CA THR A 210 -0.44 -5.40 1.11
C THR A 210 0.26 -4.71 -0.05
N TYR A 211 -0.36 -3.68 -0.62
CA TYR A 211 0.32 -2.75 -1.52
C TYR A 211 1.11 -1.70 -0.73
N GLU A 212 0.68 -1.40 0.51
CA GLU A 212 1.35 -0.53 1.48
C GLU A 212 1.06 -1.00 2.90
N GLY A 213 1.96 -0.69 3.84
CA GLY A 213 1.73 -0.95 5.26
C GLY A 213 2.82 -0.35 6.13
N GLY A 214 2.55 -0.28 7.42
CA GLY A 214 3.42 0.32 8.41
C GLY A 214 2.63 1.12 9.44
N GLN A 215 3.26 2.10 10.10
CA GLN A 215 2.57 3.02 11.00
C GLN A 215 2.03 4.25 10.25
N HIS A 216 0.90 4.78 10.71
CA HIS A 216 0.29 6.02 10.24
C HIS A 216 -0.07 6.90 11.44
N MET A 217 0.96 7.34 12.19
CA MET A 217 0.84 8.30 13.28
C MET A 217 0.99 9.71 12.71
N VAL A 218 -0.10 10.44 12.53
CA VAL A 218 -0.06 11.74 11.86
C VAL A 218 -1.21 12.66 12.29
N GLY A 219 -0.94 13.96 12.34
CA GLY A 219 -1.97 14.98 12.38
C GLY A 219 -2.71 15.08 11.05
N VAL A 220 -4.04 15.13 11.06
CA VAL A 220 -4.89 15.25 9.88
C VAL A 220 -5.93 16.36 10.04
N GLY A 221 -6.47 16.88 8.92
CA GLY A 221 -7.56 17.85 8.95
C GLY A 221 -7.24 19.15 9.69
N GLY A 222 -5.99 19.57 9.65
CA GLY A 222 -5.46 20.73 10.39
C GLY A 222 -4.56 20.36 11.57
N GLY A 223 -4.63 19.12 12.08
CA GLY A 223 -3.78 18.59 13.16
C GLY A 223 -2.30 18.54 12.79
N GLU A 224 -1.99 18.36 11.50
CA GLU A 224 -0.63 18.39 10.94
C GLU A 224 0.06 19.75 11.12
N ASN A 225 -0.68 20.81 11.41
CA ASN A 225 -0.12 22.13 11.67
C ASN A 225 0.27 22.36 13.14
N ASN A 226 -0.05 21.40 14.04
CA ASN A 226 0.38 21.43 15.43
C ASN A 226 1.81 20.87 15.54
N GLN A 227 2.80 21.77 15.68
CA GLN A 227 4.22 21.41 15.73
C GLN A 227 4.57 20.53 16.95
N LYS A 228 3.90 20.74 18.11
CA LYS A 228 4.13 19.92 19.30
C LYS A 228 3.66 18.48 19.08
N LEU A 229 2.49 18.33 18.44
CA LEU A 229 1.97 17.02 18.05
C LEU A 229 2.95 16.33 17.10
N THR A 230 3.40 17.00 16.04
CA THR A 230 4.36 16.45 15.08
C THR A 230 5.64 15.98 15.77
N ALA A 231 6.23 16.81 16.65
CA ALA A 231 7.44 16.45 17.38
C ALA A 231 7.23 15.22 18.30
N LEU A 232 6.08 15.14 18.98
CA LEU A 232 5.72 14.00 19.82
C LEU A 232 5.59 12.71 19.00
N LEU A 233 4.92 12.77 17.85
CA LEU A 233 4.73 11.59 16.98
C LEU A 233 6.06 11.13 16.36
N HIS A 234 6.96 12.05 16.00
CA HIS A 234 8.31 11.70 15.57
C HIS A 234 9.11 11.02 16.71
N ALA A 235 9.01 11.53 17.94
CA ALA A 235 9.66 10.90 19.10
C ALA A 235 9.12 9.49 19.37
N ALA A 236 7.79 9.29 19.26
CA ALA A 236 7.18 7.98 19.39
C ALA A 236 7.63 7.03 18.25
N ASN A 237 7.78 7.54 17.03
CA ASN A 237 8.26 6.76 15.88
C ASN A 237 9.72 6.29 16.03
N ALA A 238 10.57 7.05 16.74
CA ALA A 238 11.95 6.69 17.04
C ALA A 238 12.11 5.81 18.29
N HIS A 239 11.05 5.64 19.09
CA HIS A 239 11.14 5.00 20.38
C HIS A 239 11.35 3.48 20.26
N PRO A 240 12.27 2.85 21.06
CA PRO A 240 12.55 1.41 20.97
C PRO A 240 11.34 0.48 21.13
N ARG A 241 10.30 0.86 21.88
CA ARG A 241 9.05 0.09 22.00
C ARG A 241 8.35 -0.15 20.67
N LEU A 242 8.57 0.71 19.69
CA LEU A 242 7.93 0.55 18.37
C LEU A 242 8.41 -0.74 17.66
N GLU A 243 9.60 -1.23 17.98
CA GLU A 243 10.11 -2.50 17.48
C GLU A 243 9.18 -3.67 17.85
N ALA A 244 8.76 -3.76 19.11
CA ALA A 244 7.85 -4.80 19.57
C ALA A 244 6.43 -4.66 18.95
N VAL A 245 5.99 -3.44 18.68
CA VAL A 245 4.73 -3.18 17.95
C VAL A 245 4.79 -3.79 16.55
N TYR A 246 5.90 -3.58 15.84
CA TYR A 246 6.10 -4.12 14.51
C TYR A 246 6.26 -5.65 14.50
N ASP A 247 6.93 -6.23 15.49
CA ASP A 247 7.00 -7.69 15.64
C ASP A 247 5.60 -8.31 15.79
N ARG A 248 4.73 -7.70 16.60
CA ARG A 248 3.34 -8.13 16.74
C ARG A 248 2.53 -7.94 15.46
N TYR A 249 2.75 -6.83 14.76
CA TYR A 249 2.06 -6.51 13.52
C TYR A 249 2.38 -7.52 12.41
N PHE A 250 3.67 -7.80 12.18
CA PHE A 250 4.09 -8.80 11.21
C PHE A 250 3.72 -10.22 11.63
N GLY A 251 3.77 -10.52 12.94
CA GLY A 251 3.28 -11.79 13.48
C GLY A 251 1.80 -12.00 13.17
N ALA A 252 0.97 -11.00 13.43
CA ALA A 252 -0.46 -11.04 13.14
C ALA A 252 -0.78 -11.19 11.63
N TRP A 253 0.01 -10.52 10.77
CA TRP A 253 -0.09 -10.69 9.31
C TRP A 253 0.17 -12.15 8.91
N GLN A 254 1.23 -12.75 9.42
CA GLN A 254 1.60 -14.14 9.14
C GLN A 254 0.56 -15.12 9.69
N GLU A 255 0.10 -14.91 10.94
CA GLU A 255 -0.93 -15.75 11.59
C GLU A 255 -2.26 -15.71 10.86
N ALA A 256 -2.64 -14.56 10.31
CA ALA A 256 -3.83 -14.42 9.47
C ALA A 256 -3.69 -15.12 8.11
N GLY A 257 -2.50 -15.56 7.72
CA GLY A 257 -2.23 -16.15 6.41
C GLY A 257 -2.11 -15.12 5.30
N GLY A 258 -1.61 -13.93 5.62
CA GLY A 258 -1.19 -12.93 4.63
C GLY A 258 0.00 -13.43 3.81
N ASP A 259 0.02 -13.11 2.52
CA ASP A 259 1.09 -13.49 1.60
C ASP A 259 2.20 -12.41 1.58
N MET A 260 2.32 -11.59 0.55
CA MET A 260 3.31 -10.54 0.47
C MET A 260 2.92 -9.31 1.28
N PHE A 261 3.91 -8.71 1.95
CA PHE A 261 3.76 -7.44 2.67
C PHE A 261 4.70 -6.38 2.08
N CYS A 262 4.15 -5.38 1.39
CA CYS A 262 4.90 -4.21 0.95
C CYS A 262 4.94 -3.17 2.07
N TYR A 263 6.14 -2.89 2.59
CA TYR A 263 6.34 -1.84 3.58
C TYR A 263 6.42 -0.46 2.92
N PHE A 264 5.72 0.53 3.43
CA PHE A 264 5.79 1.91 2.97
C PHE A 264 6.53 2.78 4.01
N SER A 265 7.76 3.21 3.77
CA SER A 265 8.66 3.03 2.63
C SER A 265 10.08 2.73 3.12
N SER A 266 11.04 2.50 2.21
CA SER A 266 12.43 2.21 2.59
C SER A 266 13.08 3.41 3.31
N THR A 267 13.14 4.56 2.67
CA THR A 267 13.72 5.81 3.19
C THR A 267 12.83 6.98 2.84
N SER A 268 12.43 7.77 3.83
CA SER A 268 11.71 9.02 3.60
C SER A 268 11.91 9.99 4.76
N GLN A 269 12.20 11.25 4.44
CA GLN A 269 12.34 12.31 5.43
C GLN A 269 11.03 12.47 6.22
N TRP A 270 11.14 12.53 7.54
CA TRP A 270 10.00 12.75 8.42
C TRP A 270 9.49 14.19 8.30
N SER A 271 8.19 14.33 8.31
CA SER A 271 7.53 15.62 8.16
C SER A 271 6.21 15.67 8.92
N LYS A 272 5.55 16.81 8.88
CA LYS A 272 4.19 16.95 9.44
C LYS A 272 3.16 16.04 8.74
N TRP A 273 3.49 15.49 7.59
CA TRP A 273 2.63 14.57 6.82
C TRP A 273 2.83 13.10 7.17
N GLY A 274 3.84 12.80 7.98
CA GLY A 274 4.12 11.46 8.46
C GLY A 274 5.62 11.17 8.55
N SER A 275 5.94 10.02 9.15
CA SER A 275 7.29 9.50 9.36
C SER A 275 7.38 8.06 8.82
N TRP A 276 7.19 7.92 7.51
CA TRP A 276 6.93 6.67 6.81
C TRP A 276 8.14 5.75 6.73
N GLY A 277 9.29 6.26 6.27
CA GLY A 277 10.49 5.48 5.99
C GLY A 277 10.94 4.58 7.14
N LEU A 278 11.47 3.41 6.83
CA LEU A 278 12.26 2.60 7.77
C LEU A 278 13.44 3.41 8.29
N LEU A 279 14.08 4.16 7.39
CA LEU A 279 15.09 5.17 7.70
C LEU A 279 14.57 6.56 7.33
N GLN A 280 15.06 7.60 8.01
CA GLN A 280 14.77 8.99 7.67
C GLN A 280 15.66 9.48 6.54
N PHE A 281 16.95 9.12 6.57
CA PHE A 281 17.96 9.44 5.57
C PHE A 281 18.71 8.19 5.13
N CYS A 282 19.32 8.23 3.95
CA CYS A 282 20.04 7.08 3.39
C CYS A 282 21.31 6.72 4.16
N ASP A 283 21.86 7.65 4.92
CA ASP A 283 23.07 7.52 5.74
C ASP A 283 22.78 7.33 7.24
N ASP A 284 21.49 7.18 7.64
CA ASP A 284 21.14 6.79 8.99
C ASP A 284 21.68 5.40 9.34
N ASP A 285 22.12 5.21 10.59
CA ASP A 285 22.43 3.87 11.09
C ASP A 285 21.16 3.01 11.18
N PRO A 286 21.04 1.94 10.37
CA PRO A 286 19.86 1.07 10.41
C PRO A 286 19.62 0.43 11.79
N GLN A 287 20.67 0.26 12.59
CA GLN A 287 20.57 -0.33 13.93
C GLN A 287 19.90 0.60 14.94
N GLU A 288 19.88 1.89 14.69
CA GLU A 288 19.17 2.86 15.53
C GLU A 288 17.66 2.93 15.22
N SER A 289 17.21 2.41 14.05
CA SER A 289 15.80 2.42 13.68
C SER A 289 15.05 1.18 14.19
N PRO A 290 14.08 1.32 15.10
CA PRO A 290 13.28 0.21 15.59
C PRO A 290 12.44 -0.46 14.49
N LYS A 291 11.94 0.33 13.54
CA LYS A 291 11.17 -0.18 12.38
C LYS A 291 12.05 -1.01 11.45
N TYR A 292 13.27 -0.54 11.17
CA TYR A 292 14.23 -1.26 10.34
C TYR A 292 14.58 -2.61 10.96
N ARG A 293 14.98 -2.62 12.24
CA ARG A 293 15.35 -3.86 12.94
C ARG A 293 14.21 -4.89 12.93
N ALA A 294 12.98 -4.49 13.24
CA ALA A 294 11.82 -5.38 13.22
C ALA A 294 11.55 -5.94 11.81
N THR A 295 11.56 -5.07 10.79
CA THR A 295 11.26 -5.45 9.41
C THR A 295 12.31 -6.43 8.87
N PHE A 296 13.59 -6.15 9.07
CA PHE A 296 14.66 -7.01 8.59
C PHE A 296 14.75 -8.35 9.37
N ARG A 297 14.48 -8.31 10.68
CA ARG A 297 14.35 -9.55 11.47
C ARG A 297 13.23 -10.45 10.94
N TRP A 298 12.09 -9.84 10.60
CA TRP A 298 10.97 -10.58 10.04
C TRP A 298 11.28 -11.11 8.63
N ALA A 299 11.89 -10.32 7.76
CA ALA A 299 12.34 -10.74 6.45
C ALA A 299 13.32 -11.95 6.52
N LYS A 300 14.31 -11.87 7.43
CA LYS A 300 15.24 -13.00 7.70
C LYS A 300 14.49 -14.25 8.18
N LYS A 301 13.50 -14.11 9.06
CA LYS A 301 12.66 -15.21 9.54
C LYS A 301 11.89 -15.91 8.40
N LEU A 302 11.50 -15.15 7.38
CA LEU A 302 10.85 -15.67 6.18
C LEU A 302 11.82 -16.24 5.13
N GLY A 303 13.12 -16.23 5.40
CA GLY A 303 14.14 -16.75 4.51
C GLY A 303 14.56 -15.81 3.39
N GLN A 304 14.18 -14.53 3.44
CA GLN A 304 14.63 -13.53 2.47
C GLN A 304 16.12 -13.24 2.66
N GLN A 305 16.81 -13.05 1.54
CA GLN A 305 18.17 -12.52 1.56
C GLN A 305 18.09 -11.02 1.88
N VAL A 306 18.64 -10.65 3.02
CA VAL A 306 18.77 -9.26 3.43
C VAL A 306 20.25 -8.96 3.62
N GLY A 307 20.70 -7.82 3.13
CA GLY A 307 22.09 -7.39 3.33
C GLY A 307 22.48 -7.35 4.81
N ASP A 308 23.77 -7.49 5.08
CA ASP A 308 24.35 -7.40 6.43
C ASP A 308 24.28 -5.97 6.97
#